data_1a9482d861ab76b6641fb41fe16037f6
#
_entry.id   1a9482d861ab76b6641fb41fe16037f6
#
_cell.length_a   1.000
_cell.length_b   1.000
_cell.length_c   1.000
_cell.angle_alpha   90.00
_cell.angle_beta   90.00
_cell.angle_gamma   90.00
#
_symmetry.space_group_name_H-M   'P 1'
#
loop_
_entity.id
_entity.type
_entity.pdbx_description
1 polymer ?
#
loop_
_entity_poly.entity_id
_entity_poly.type
_entity_poly.pdbx_seq_one_letter_code
_entity_poly.pdbx_strand_id
1 'polypeptide(L)'
;MNTEIAIIGGGASGLAAAIEVRRLLPQAELLVIERLDRVGKKILATGNGRCNLSNENISARNYHGSFMGAAEIIEHTPTAAAYFKNLGLLTAADSAGRIYPYSNAAASVLTALRLRAEELGVKMLCGAFVTDIRHSADGYCIDCENGEKITAKRVIIATGGCAAPQFGTDGAYQFQIIHNIYNKTHKA
;
A
#
# COMPACT_ATOMS: atom_id res chain seq x y z
N MET A 1 -2.73 -1.29 -21.20
CA MET A 1 -1.38 -1.64 -20.65
C MET A 1 -1.43 -3.04 -20.08
N ASN A 2 -0.32 -3.82 -20.17
CA ASN A 2 -0.26 -5.16 -19.59
C ASN A 2 0.81 -5.19 -18.50
N THR A 3 0.57 -5.93 -17.41
CA THR A 3 1.54 -6.15 -16.34
C THR A 3 1.34 -7.55 -15.74
N GLU A 4 2.31 -8.07 -15.02
CA GLU A 4 2.13 -9.32 -14.27
C GLU A 4 1.42 -9.06 -12.94
N ILE A 5 1.77 -7.98 -12.27
CA ILE A 5 1.20 -7.62 -10.96
C ILE A 5 0.78 -6.16 -11.00
N ALA A 6 -0.49 -5.89 -10.66
CA ALA A 6 -0.99 -4.55 -10.45
C ALA A 6 -1.25 -4.31 -8.95
N ILE A 7 -0.78 -3.19 -8.42
CA ILE A 7 -1.06 -2.74 -7.06
C ILE A 7 -1.97 -1.52 -7.14
N ILE A 8 -3.17 -1.62 -6.59
CA ILE A 8 -4.16 -0.54 -6.59
C ILE A 8 -3.99 0.29 -5.32
N GLY A 9 -3.50 1.52 -5.50
CA GLY A 9 -3.20 2.47 -4.43
C GLY A 9 -1.71 2.62 -4.17
N GLY A 10 -1.19 3.84 -4.35
CA GLY A 10 0.20 4.23 -4.12
C GLY A 10 0.44 4.83 -2.72
N GLY A 11 -0.33 4.41 -1.71
CA GLY A 11 -0.12 4.78 -0.31
C GLY A 11 1.02 4.00 0.36
N ALA A 12 1.12 4.07 1.70
CA ALA A 12 2.17 3.38 2.45
C ALA A 12 2.17 1.87 2.19
N SER A 13 1.01 1.22 2.26
CA SER A 13 0.87 -0.22 2.01
C SER A 13 1.19 -0.61 0.58
N GLY A 14 0.77 0.20 -0.41
CA GLY A 14 1.06 -0.07 -1.82
C GLY A 14 2.53 0.09 -2.18
N LEU A 15 3.19 1.14 -1.68
CA LEU A 15 4.63 1.32 -1.87
C LEU A 15 5.45 0.22 -1.19
N ALA A 16 5.10 -0.14 0.06
CA ALA A 16 5.75 -1.25 0.76
C ALA A 16 5.55 -2.58 0.02
N ALA A 17 4.32 -2.87 -0.43
CA ALA A 17 4.03 -4.06 -1.23
C ALA A 17 4.83 -4.07 -2.54
N ALA A 18 4.95 -2.94 -3.22
CA ALA A 18 5.72 -2.84 -4.46
C ALA A 18 7.21 -3.13 -4.25
N ILE A 19 7.80 -2.60 -3.17
CA ILE A 19 9.18 -2.86 -2.78
C ILE A 19 9.39 -4.35 -2.51
N GLU A 20 8.49 -4.98 -1.74
CA GLU A 20 8.61 -6.40 -1.41
C GLU A 20 8.38 -7.32 -2.61
N VAL A 21 7.42 -7.00 -3.48
CA VAL A 21 7.22 -7.73 -4.74
C VAL A 21 8.49 -7.70 -5.59
N ARG A 22 9.11 -6.54 -5.75
CA ARG A 22 10.36 -6.41 -6.54
C ARG A 22 11.55 -7.10 -5.88
N ARG A 23 11.59 -7.16 -4.55
CA ARG A 23 12.62 -7.92 -3.82
C ARG A 23 12.47 -9.43 -4.03
N LEU A 24 11.23 -9.94 -4.01
CA LEU A 24 10.93 -11.38 -4.15
C LEU A 24 10.89 -11.84 -5.60
N LEU A 25 10.44 -10.99 -6.51
CA LEU A 25 10.25 -11.24 -7.93
C LEU A 25 10.91 -10.14 -8.77
N PRO A 26 12.25 -10.09 -8.84
CA PRO A 26 12.99 -8.97 -9.46
C PRO A 26 12.66 -8.73 -10.93
N GLN A 27 12.22 -9.77 -11.65
CA GLN A 27 11.93 -9.72 -13.09
C GLN A 27 10.44 -9.50 -13.39
N ALA A 28 9.53 -9.57 -12.38
CA ALA A 28 8.11 -9.43 -12.63
C ALA A 28 7.77 -8.01 -13.10
N GLU A 29 6.93 -7.89 -14.13
CA GLU A 29 6.37 -6.60 -14.50
C GLU A 29 5.37 -6.14 -13.44
N LEU A 30 5.65 -4.99 -12.82
CA LEU A 30 4.90 -4.45 -11.70
C LEU A 30 4.46 -3.03 -12.00
N LEU A 31 3.17 -2.76 -11.78
CA LEU A 31 2.56 -1.45 -11.92
C LEU A 31 1.81 -1.06 -10.65
N VAL A 32 2.14 0.09 -10.08
CA VAL A 32 1.34 0.75 -9.03
C VAL A 32 0.39 1.73 -9.71
N ILE A 33 -0.90 1.65 -9.40
CA ILE A 33 -1.96 2.51 -9.95
C ILE A 33 -2.47 3.40 -8.81
N GLU A 34 -2.30 4.71 -8.97
CA GLU A 34 -2.67 5.70 -7.95
C GLU A 34 -3.67 6.71 -8.54
N ARG A 35 -4.77 6.95 -7.80
CA ARG A 35 -5.83 7.90 -8.23
C ARG A 35 -5.38 9.35 -8.21
N LEU A 36 -4.51 9.71 -7.27
CA LEU A 36 -4.00 11.06 -7.13
C LEU A 36 -2.86 11.33 -8.12
N ASP A 37 -2.52 12.60 -8.29
CA ASP A 37 -1.43 13.05 -9.16
C ASP A 37 -0.04 12.55 -8.74
N ARG A 38 0.10 12.04 -7.51
CA ARG A 38 1.34 11.47 -6.96
C ARG A 38 1.06 10.47 -5.85
N VAL A 39 1.96 9.52 -5.66
CA VAL A 39 1.91 8.54 -4.58
C VAL A 39 2.16 9.15 -3.21
N GLY A 40 1.67 8.50 -2.16
CA GLY A 40 2.03 8.75 -0.77
C GLY A 40 1.46 10.01 -0.13
N LYS A 41 0.52 10.73 -0.75
CA LYS A 41 -0.04 11.98 -0.18
C LYS A 41 -0.57 11.80 1.24
N LYS A 42 -1.23 10.68 1.52
CA LYS A 42 -1.77 10.40 2.86
C LYS A 42 -0.68 10.22 3.93
N ILE A 43 0.50 9.73 3.56
CA ILE A 43 1.64 9.58 4.48
C ILE A 43 1.98 10.93 5.10
N LEU A 44 2.01 11.99 4.29
CA LEU A 44 2.39 13.34 4.72
C LEU A 44 1.49 13.93 5.81
N ALA A 45 0.23 13.47 5.91
CA ALA A 45 -0.74 13.95 6.89
C ALA A 45 -0.76 13.12 8.18
N THR A 46 -0.08 11.98 8.22
CA THR A 46 -0.10 11.09 9.39
C THR A 46 0.75 11.64 10.53
N GLY A 47 0.35 11.35 11.78
CA GLY A 47 1.07 11.75 12.98
C GLY A 47 1.34 13.27 13.07
N ASN A 48 0.39 14.11 12.65
CA ASN A 48 0.56 15.57 12.56
C ASN A 48 1.78 15.98 11.70
N GLY A 49 1.96 15.33 10.55
CA GLY A 49 3.08 15.58 9.64
C GLY A 49 4.40 14.90 10.03
N ARG A 50 4.43 14.12 11.11
CA ARG A 50 5.61 13.39 11.57
C ARG A 50 5.67 11.93 11.15
N CYS A 51 4.53 11.32 10.78
CA CYS A 51 4.36 9.92 10.44
C CYS A 51 4.72 8.98 11.61
N ASN A 52 3.78 8.73 12.53
CA ASN A 52 3.95 7.68 13.52
C ASN A 52 4.01 6.31 12.81
N LEU A 53 5.16 5.64 12.91
CA LEU A 53 5.43 4.37 12.22
C LEU A 53 5.01 3.16 13.03
N SER A 54 5.18 3.22 14.37
CA SER A 54 4.95 2.09 15.26
C SER A 54 5.03 2.52 16.73
N ASN A 55 5.09 1.54 17.62
CA ASN A 55 5.37 1.72 19.05
C ASN A 55 6.35 0.65 19.53
N GLU A 56 7.22 0.96 20.50
CA GLU A 56 8.15 0.00 21.10
C GLU A 56 7.43 -1.14 21.82
N ASN A 57 6.26 -0.83 22.39
CA ASN A 57 5.44 -1.77 23.17
C ASN A 57 4.37 -2.47 22.31
N ILE A 58 4.62 -2.65 21.01
CA ILE A 58 3.68 -3.30 20.11
C ILE A 58 3.52 -4.78 20.46
N SER A 59 2.29 -5.24 20.53
CA SER A 59 1.97 -6.65 20.76
C SER A 59 0.67 -7.00 20.04
N ALA A 60 0.36 -8.29 19.88
CA ALA A 60 -0.89 -8.75 19.29
C ALA A 60 -2.13 -8.15 19.97
N ARG A 61 -2.06 -7.83 21.26
CA ARG A 61 -3.15 -7.22 22.05
C ARG A 61 -3.51 -5.81 21.62
N ASN A 62 -2.64 -5.12 20.91
CA ASN A 62 -2.86 -3.77 20.40
C ASN A 62 -3.63 -3.74 19.07
N TYR A 63 -3.88 -4.91 18.47
CA TYR A 63 -4.61 -5.03 17.21
C TYR A 63 -6.03 -5.50 17.48
N HIS A 64 -6.98 -4.73 16.98
CA HIS A 64 -8.40 -4.99 17.12
C HIS A 64 -9.03 -5.13 15.74
N GLY A 65 -9.90 -6.12 15.60
CA GLY A 65 -10.60 -6.39 14.34
C GLY A 65 -11.11 -7.83 14.26
N SER A 66 -11.79 -8.13 13.17
CA SER A 66 -12.34 -9.46 12.90
C SER A 66 -11.32 -10.44 12.30
N PHE A 67 -10.14 -9.99 11.91
CA PHE A 67 -9.11 -10.83 11.31
C PHE A 67 -8.29 -11.53 12.39
N MET A 68 -8.47 -12.84 12.53
CA MET A 68 -7.81 -13.66 13.55
C MET A 68 -6.31 -13.89 13.31
N GLY A 69 -5.81 -13.71 12.08
CA GLY A 69 -4.40 -13.91 11.71
C GLY A 69 -3.47 -12.72 12.00
N ALA A 70 -3.98 -11.63 12.58
CA ALA A 70 -3.16 -10.43 12.81
C ALA A 70 -1.96 -10.69 13.75
N ALA A 71 -2.15 -11.49 14.80
CA ALA A 71 -1.09 -11.85 15.75
C ALA A 71 0.07 -12.58 15.06
N GLU A 72 -0.24 -13.59 14.26
CA GLU A 72 0.74 -14.39 13.52
C GLU A 72 1.54 -13.52 12.52
N ILE A 73 0.86 -12.62 11.81
CA ILE A 73 1.54 -11.68 10.89
C ILE A 73 2.51 -10.79 11.67
N ILE A 74 2.09 -10.24 12.81
CA ILE A 74 2.92 -9.33 13.62
C ILE A 74 4.17 -10.05 14.16
N GLU A 75 4.02 -11.27 14.61
CA GLU A 75 5.11 -12.07 15.18
C GLU A 75 6.16 -12.48 14.13
N HIS A 76 5.74 -12.65 12.87
CA HIS A 76 6.61 -13.11 11.79
C HIS A 76 7.08 -12.00 10.84
N THR A 77 6.69 -10.73 11.08
CA THR A 77 7.14 -9.60 10.26
C THR A 77 8.22 -8.79 10.96
N PRO A 78 9.16 -8.19 10.21
CA PRO A 78 10.12 -7.25 10.77
C PRO A 78 9.41 -6.07 11.44
N THR A 79 9.97 -5.55 12.52
CA THR A 79 9.47 -4.31 13.11
C THR A 79 9.54 -3.16 12.11
N ALA A 80 8.66 -2.17 12.23
CA ALA A 80 8.69 -0.99 11.37
C ALA A 80 10.06 -0.30 11.40
N ALA A 81 10.69 -0.22 12.58
CA ALA A 81 12.04 0.34 12.72
C ALA A 81 13.08 -0.44 11.90
N ALA A 82 13.06 -1.77 11.96
CA ALA A 82 13.96 -2.62 11.17
C ALA A 82 13.70 -2.49 9.67
N TYR A 83 12.43 -2.48 9.26
CA TYR A 83 12.04 -2.29 7.86
C TYR A 83 12.55 -0.96 7.31
N PHE A 84 12.28 0.15 7.99
CA PHE A 84 12.70 1.48 7.54
C PHE A 84 14.22 1.70 7.61
N LYS A 85 14.91 1.06 8.58
CA LYS A 85 16.38 1.04 8.61
C LYS A 85 16.96 0.42 7.32
N ASN A 86 16.35 -0.66 6.82
CA ASN A 86 16.77 -1.28 5.56
C ASN A 86 16.50 -0.40 4.33
N LEU A 87 15.61 0.59 4.46
CA LEU A 87 15.38 1.63 3.45
C LEU A 87 16.26 2.89 3.65
N GLY A 88 17.21 2.84 4.60
CA GLY A 88 18.09 3.98 4.91
C GLY A 88 17.45 5.06 5.78
N LEU A 89 16.29 4.81 6.40
CA LEU A 89 15.60 5.76 7.25
C LEU A 89 15.86 5.44 8.73
N LEU A 90 16.52 6.35 9.44
CA LEU A 90 16.67 6.27 10.89
C LEU A 90 15.37 6.65 11.59
N THR A 91 15.08 5.95 12.70
CA THR A 91 13.89 6.18 13.53
C THR A 91 14.29 6.42 14.98
N ALA A 92 13.41 7.10 15.73
CA ALA A 92 13.55 7.30 17.17
C ALA A 92 12.19 7.13 17.86
N ALA A 93 12.21 6.62 19.09
CA ALA A 93 11.04 6.58 19.96
C ALA A 93 10.92 7.87 20.77
N ASP A 94 9.69 8.30 21.01
CA ASP A 94 9.40 9.36 22.00
C ASP A 94 9.18 8.76 23.40
N SER A 95 8.93 9.64 24.40
CA SER A 95 8.71 9.22 25.80
C SER A 95 7.49 8.31 26.01
N ALA A 96 6.59 8.20 25.04
CA ALA A 96 5.45 7.29 25.06
C ALA A 96 5.70 6.00 24.21
N GLY A 97 6.92 5.78 23.77
CA GLY A 97 7.33 4.65 22.95
C GLY A 97 6.87 4.73 21.49
N ARG A 98 6.29 5.85 21.04
CA ARG A 98 5.86 6.02 19.64
C ARG A 98 7.07 6.21 18.75
N ILE A 99 7.15 5.45 17.67
CA ILE A 99 8.30 5.46 16.74
C ILE A 99 8.01 6.41 15.57
N TYR A 100 8.91 7.37 15.38
CA TYR A 100 8.88 8.35 14.30
C TYR A 100 10.18 8.29 13.48
N PRO A 101 10.19 8.82 12.24
CA PRO A 101 11.46 9.09 11.57
C PRO A 101 12.30 10.06 12.42
N TYR A 102 13.61 9.85 12.48
CA TYR A 102 14.51 10.70 13.28
C TYR A 102 14.40 12.18 12.93
N SER A 103 14.09 12.49 11.68
CA SER A 103 13.83 13.86 11.20
C SER A 103 12.53 14.48 11.74
N ASN A 104 11.66 13.72 12.40
CA ASN A 104 10.30 14.10 12.77
C ASN A 104 9.45 14.64 11.60
N ALA A 105 9.75 14.25 10.37
CA ALA A 105 9.06 14.69 9.16
C ALA A 105 8.53 13.51 8.35
N ALA A 106 7.23 13.47 8.11
CA ALA A 106 6.57 12.44 7.28
C ALA A 106 7.12 12.39 5.84
N ALA A 107 7.65 13.52 5.36
CA ALA A 107 8.31 13.61 4.06
C ALA A 107 9.50 12.65 3.94
N SER A 108 10.28 12.43 5.01
CA SER A 108 11.41 11.50 4.99
C SER A 108 10.96 10.06 4.79
N VAL A 109 9.83 9.67 5.40
CA VAL A 109 9.23 8.35 5.22
C VAL A 109 8.78 8.14 3.77
N LEU A 110 8.06 9.13 3.22
CA LEU A 110 7.64 9.07 1.81
C LEU A 110 8.84 9.02 0.87
N THR A 111 9.87 9.82 1.12
CA THR A 111 11.10 9.84 0.30
C THR A 111 11.79 8.48 0.32
N ALA A 112 11.96 7.85 1.49
CA ALA A 112 12.58 6.53 1.60
C ALA A 112 11.82 5.46 0.82
N LEU A 113 10.49 5.42 0.96
CA LEU A 113 9.64 4.47 0.23
C LEU A 113 9.69 4.71 -1.28
N ARG A 114 9.57 5.97 -1.71
CA ARG A 114 9.53 6.33 -3.12
C ARG A 114 10.86 6.05 -3.81
N LEU A 115 11.98 6.52 -3.23
CA LEU A 115 13.31 6.29 -3.79
C LEU A 115 13.61 4.80 -3.92
N ARG A 116 13.27 4.01 -2.89
CA ARG A 116 13.48 2.56 -2.96
C ARG A 116 12.65 1.90 -4.05
N ALA A 117 11.38 2.30 -4.21
CA ALA A 117 10.54 1.80 -5.30
C ALA A 117 11.08 2.20 -6.68
N GLU A 118 11.57 3.45 -6.83
CA GLU A 118 12.21 3.95 -8.06
C GLU A 118 13.50 3.19 -8.39
N GLU A 119 14.41 2.99 -7.40
CA GLU A 119 15.63 2.18 -7.55
C GLU A 119 15.34 0.76 -8.01
N LEU A 120 14.25 0.17 -7.54
CA LEU A 120 13.81 -1.16 -7.93
C LEU A 120 13.06 -1.18 -9.26
N GLY A 121 12.92 -0.05 -9.95
CA GLY A 121 12.26 0.06 -11.24
C GLY A 121 10.76 -0.16 -11.20
N VAL A 122 10.09 0.18 -10.08
CA VAL A 122 8.63 0.12 -9.97
C VAL A 122 8.00 1.18 -10.87
N LYS A 123 7.15 0.77 -11.80
CA LYS A 123 6.35 1.68 -12.62
C LYS A 123 5.17 2.20 -11.83
N MET A 124 4.88 3.50 -11.93
CA MET A 124 3.76 4.17 -11.23
C MET A 124 2.89 4.91 -12.24
N LEU A 125 1.61 4.59 -12.26
CA LEU A 125 0.58 5.28 -13.03
C LEU A 125 -0.24 6.13 -12.06
N CYS A 126 0.02 7.42 -12.02
CA CYS A 126 -0.72 8.40 -11.21
C CYS A 126 -1.84 9.06 -12.01
N GLY A 127 -2.84 9.65 -11.34
CA GLY A 127 -4.02 10.23 -11.97
C GLY A 127 -4.96 9.19 -12.56
N ALA A 128 -4.86 7.94 -12.14
CA ALA A 128 -5.64 6.82 -12.66
C ALA A 128 -6.53 6.24 -11.56
N PHE A 129 -7.78 6.69 -11.54
CA PHE A 129 -8.78 6.20 -10.60
C PHE A 129 -9.39 4.89 -11.12
N VAL A 130 -9.12 3.77 -10.46
CA VAL A 130 -9.68 2.47 -10.82
C VAL A 130 -11.17 2.44 -10.51
N THR A 131 -11.99 2.23 -11.51
CA THR A 131 -13.47 2.19 -11.42
C THR A 131 -14.02 0.78 -11.36
N ASP A 132 -13.34 -0.19 -11.99
CA ASP A 132 -13.77 -1.58 -11.99
C ASP A 132 -12.58 -2.54 -12.08
N ILE A 133 -12.72 -3.72 -11.47
CA ILE A 133 -11.79 -4.85 -11.60
C ILE A 133 -12.62 -6.10 -11.88
N ARG A 134 -12.35 -6.73 -13.00
CA ARG A 134 -13.06 -7.95 -13.43
C ARG A 134 -12.08 -9.09 -13.61
N HIS A 135 -12.45 -10.26 -13.13
CA HIS A 135 -11.71 -11.49 -13.41
C HIS A 135 -11.91 -11.89 -14.87
N SER A 136 -10.85 -12.33 -15.53
CA SER A 136 -10.85 -12.86 -16.90
C SER A 136 -10.14 -14.23 -16.93
N ALA A 137 -10.16 -14.91 -18.06
CA ALA A 137 -9.49 -16.21 -18.21
C ALA A 137 -7.98 -16.14 -17.88
N ASP A 138 -7.33 -15.00 -18.22
CA ASP A 138 -5.87 -14.81 -18.09
C ASP A 138 -5.48 -13.94 -16.89
N GLY A 139 -6.40 -13.65 -15.95
CA GLY A 139 -6.14 -12.81 -14.79
C GLY A 139 -7.23 -11.76 -14.56
N TYR A 140 -6.88 -10.48 -14.56
CA TYR A 140 -7.76 -9.38 -14.23
C TYR A 140 -7.73 -8.29 -15.29
N CYS A 141 -8.90 -7.74 -15.60
CA CYS A 141 -9.07 -6.50 -16.36
C CYS A 141 -9.42 -5.38 -15.40
N ILE A 142 -8.66 -4.29 -15.45
CA ILE A 142 -8.77 -3.12 -14.59
C ILE A 142 -9.14 -1.94 -15.47
N ASP A 143 -10.28 -1.31 -15.19
CA ASP A 143 -10.74 -0.11 -15.90
C ASP A 143 -10.52 1.13 -15.02
N CYS A 144 -10.03 2.21 -15.61
CA CYS A 144 -9.82 3.48 -14.94
C CYS A 144 -10.76 4.55 -15.50
N GLU A 145 -11.14 5.54 -14.69
CA GLU A 145 -12.03 6.65 -15.05
C GLU A 145 -11.49 7.46 -16.23
N ASN A 146 -10.17 7.62 -16.31
CA ASN A 146 -9.51 8.34 -17.42
C ASN A 146 -9.46 7.56 -18.74
N GLY A 147 -10.14 6.40 -18.82
CA GLY A 147 -10.20 5.54 -20.01
C GLY A 147 -9.04 4.55 -20.14
N GLU A 148 -8.05 4.58 -19.26
CA GLU A 148 -6.98 3.57 -19.23
C GLU A 148 -7.54 2.19 -18.91
N LYS A 149 -7.07 1.19 -19.66
CA LYS A 149 -7.39 -0.22 -19.46
C LYS A 149 -6.10 -1.01 -19.23
N ILE A 150 -6.08 -1.74 -18.12
CA ILE A 150 -4.90 -2.48 -17.67
C ILE A 150 -5.29 -3.95 -17.50
N THR A 151 -4.44 -4.86 -17.97
CA THR A 151 -4.57 -6.29 -17.67
C THR A 151 -3.45 -6.70 -16.75
N ALA A 152 -3.75 -7.56 -15.77
CA ALA A 152 -2.79 -8.06 -14.79
C ALA A 152 -3.05 -9.52 -14.47
N LYS A 153 -2.00 -10.33 -14.30
CA LYS A 153 -2.14 -11.71 -13.83
C LYS A 153 -2.56 -11.78 -12.36
N ARG A 154 -2.12 -10.82 -11.56
CA ARG A 154 -2.42 -10.70 -10.12
C ARG A 154 -2.70 -9.26 -9.74
N VAL A 155 -3.55 -9.08 -8.73
CA VAL A 155 -3.90 -7.75 -8.21
C VAL A 155 -3.71 -7.73 -6.69
N ILE A 156 -3.06 -6.66 -6.20
CA ILE A 156 -2.97 -6.35 -4.78
C ILE A 156 -3.80 -5.10 -4.51
N ILE A 157 -4.76 -5.20 -3.61
CA ILE A 157 -5.62 -4.07 -3.22
C ILE A 157 -4.97 -3.36 -2.02
N ALA A 158 -4.52 -2.14 -2.24
CA ALA A 158 -3.83 -1.28 -1.26
C ALA A 158 -4.45 0.12 -1.17
N THR A 159 -5.77 0.22 -1.42
CA THR A 159 -6.52 1.48 -1.53
C THR A 159 -6.68 2.23 -0.21
N GLY A 160 -6.31 1.61 0.90
CA GLY A 160 -6.44 2.18 2.25
C GLY A 160 -7.87 2.05 2.81
N GLY A 161 -8.05 2.43 4.06
CA GLY A 161 -9.33 2.40 4.78
C GLY A 161 -10.03 3.75 4.82
N CYS A 162 -11.13 3.83 5.61
CA CYS A 162 -12.01 5.01 5.70
C CYS A 162 -11.40 6.21 6.45
N ALA A 163 -10.22 6.08 7.05
CA ALA A 163 -9.58 7.18 7.78
C ALA A 163 -9.10 8.28 6.81
N ALA A 164 -9.41 9.53 7.12
CA ALA A 164 -9.03 10.72 6.36
C ALA A 164 -9.52 10.69 4.89
N PRO A 165 -10.85 10.76 4.66
CA PRO A 165 -11.46 10.69 3.32
C PRO A 165 -11.02 11.84 2.39
N GLN A 166 -10.60 12.98 2.94
CA GLN A 166 -10.06 14.11 2.18
C GLN A 166 -8.80 13.75 1.36
N PHE A 167 -8.14 12.64 1.66
CA PHE A 167 -7.03 12.10 0.86
C PHE A 167 -7.47 10.98 -0.10
N GLY A 168 -8.77 10.91 -0.37
CA GLY A 168 -9.29 10.07 -1.42
C GLY A 168 -9.64 8.64 -1.02
N THR A 169 -9.82 8.34 0.24
CA THR A 169 -10.27 7.02 0.71
C THR A 169 -11.57 7.16 1.50
N ASP A 170 -12.69 6.81 0.90
CA ASP A 170 -14.01 6.75 1.54
C ASP A 170 -14.37 5.34 2.05
N GLY A 171 -13.50 4.36 1.79
CA GLY A 171 -13.71 2.96 2.16
C GLY A 171 -14.75 2.22 1.30
N ALA A 172 -15.66 2.92 0.65
CA ALA A 172 -16.72 2.33 -0.16
C ALA A 172 -16.16 1.56 -1.36
N TYR A 173 -15.11 2.09 -1.96
CA TYR A 173 -14.44 1.49 -3.11
C TYR A 173 -13.81 0.13 -2.83
N GLN A 174 -13.20 -0.01 -1.66
CA GLN A 174 -12.55 -1.26 -1.27
C GLN A 174 -13.57 -2.40 -1.17
N PHE A 175 -14.71 -2.13 -0.54
CA PHE A 175 -15.79 -3.10 -0.42
C PHE A 175 -16.44 -3.42 -1.78
N GLN A 176 -16.63 -2.43 -2.63
CA GLN A 176 -17.27 -2.63 -3.93
C GLN A 176 -16.38 -3.45 -4.89
N ILE A 177 -15.08 -3.18 -4.95
CA ILE A 177 -14.11 -3.95 -5.74
C ILE A 177 -14.01 -5.39 -5.23
N ILE A 178 -13.83 -5.59 -3.92
CA ILE A 178 -13.73 -6.92 -3.32
C ILE A 178 -15.03 -7.70 -3.52
N HIS A 179 -16.19 -7.06 -3.33
CA HIS A 179 -17.49 -7.66 -3.52
C HIS A 179 -17.72 -8.09 -4.98
N ASN A 180 -17.33 -7.26 -5.94
CA ASN A 180 -17.44 -7.58 -7.37
C ASN A 180 -16.52 -8.75 -7.77
N ILE A 181 -15.29 -8.81 -7.25
CA ILE A 181 -14.39 -9.93 -7.49
C ILE A 181 -14.96 -11.21 -6.86
N TYR A 182 -15.39 -11.17 -5.60
CA TYR A 182 -15.90 -12.32 -4.87
C TYR A 182 -17.17 -12.91 -5.50
N ASN A 183 -18.16 -12.08 -5.82
CA ASN A 183 -19.44 -12.56 -6.37
C ASN A 183 -19.34 -13.12 -7.81
N LYS A 184 -18.35 -12.66 -8.58
CA LYS A 184 -18.13 -13.17 -9.94
C LYS A 184 -17.33 -14.47 -9.98
N THR A 185 -16.48 -14.72 -8.98
CA THR A 185 -15.70 -15.97 -8.87
C THR A 185 -16.48 -17.14 -8.27
N HIS A 186 -17.59 -16.88 -7.56
CA HIS A 186 -18.41 -17.90 -6.87
C HIS A 186 -19.78 -18.14 -7.52
N LYS A 187 -20.03 -17.55 -8.71
CA LYS A 187 -21.26 -17.77 -9.52
C LYS A 187 -21.02 -18.60 -10.79
N ALA A 188 -19.88 -19.27 -10.90
CA ALA A 188 -19.59 -20.19 -12.00
C ALA A 188 -19.69 -21.64 -11.50
#